data_08ba44ef776a96709d154d3b46f29592
#
_entry.id   08ba44ef776a96709d154d3b46f29592
#
_cell.length_a   1.000
_cell.length_b   1.000
_cell.length_c   1.000
_cell.angle_alpha   90.00
_cell.angle_beta   90.00
_cell.angle_gamma   90.00
#
_symmetry.space_group_name_H-M   'P 1'
#
loop_
_entity.id
_entity.type
_entity.pdbx_description
1 polymer ?
#
loop_
_entity_poly.entity_id
_entity_poly.type
_entity_poly.pdbx_seq_one_letter_code
_entity_poly.pdbx_strand_id
1 'polypeptide(L)'
;MKEVKKGTVRSKIRKGDTVVFIAGKEYARFDNNGKRKPFSGEVMAVDARKGKVKVAGAAIAKKHRKAVPQMNIEGGIVELESWVDISNVSLVDPKTKKPTRVRYEERDGKKVRVAMSGELIPEPSRGANTRRKKSDEETDSDKK
;
A
#
# COMPACT_ATOMS: atom_id res chain seq x y z
N MET A 1 -16.82 -15.44 26.69
CA MET A 1 -15.60 -14.60 26.41
C MET A 1 -15.93 -13.60 25.33
N LYS A 2 -15.84 -12.32 25.64
CA LYS A 2 -16.04 -11.27 24.62
C LYS A 2 -14.78 -11.23 23.74
N GLU A 3 -14.92 -11.54 22.46
CA GLU A 3 -13.86 -11.31 21.50
C GLU A 3 -13.50 -9.81 21.49
N VAL A 4 -12.29 -9.52 21.91
CA VAL A 4 -11.73 -8.18 21.76
C VAL A 4 -11.56 -7.94 20.26
N LYS A 5 -12.46 -7.17 19.67
CA LYS A 5 -12.29 -6.71 18.29
C LYS A 5 -10.99 -5.92 18.23
N LYS A 6 -9.94 -6.49 17.67
CA LYS A 6 -8.70 -5.81 17.40
C LYS A 6 -9.01 -4.56 16.59
N GLY A 7 -8.79 -3.40 17.18
CA GLY A 7 -9.06 -2.12 16.55
C GLY A 7 -8.31 -2.01 15.22
N THR A 8 -9.00 -1.60 14.19
CA THR A 8 -8.37 -1.30 12.89
C THR A 8 -7.54 -0.04 13.02
N VAL A 9 -6.28 -0.10 12.65
CA VAL A 9 -5.40 1.07 12.62
C VAL A 9 -5.91 2.04 11.55
N ARG A 10 -6.30 3.24 11.97
CA ARG A 10 -6.72 4.29 11.03
C ARG A 10 -5.48 4.88 10.34
N SER A 11 -5.22 4.43 9.14
CA SER A 11 -4.13 4.96 8.34
C SER A 11 -4.63 5.97 7.30
N LYS A 12 -3.82 7.00 7.08
CA LYS A 12 -4.01 7.95 5.98
C LYS A 12 -3.36 7.46 4.68
N ILE A 13 -2.57 6.39 4.76
CA ILE A 13 -1.88 5.77 3.64
C ILE A 13 -2.82 4.80 2.95
N ARG A 14 -2.87 4.85 1.63
CA ARG A 14 -3.69 3.99 0.77
C ARG A 14 -2.82 3.26 -0.24
N LYS A 15 -3.35 2.19 -0.81
CA LYS A 15 -2.69 1.51 -1.93
C LYS A 15 -2.55 2.49 -3.11
N GLY A 16 -1.36 2.52 -3.71
CA GLY A 16 -1.01 3.43 -4.82
C GLY A 16 -0.45 4.79 -4.37
N ASP A 17 -0.33 5.03 -3.06
CA ASP A 17 0.34 6.23 -2.57
C ASP A 17 1.85 6.11 -2.66
N THR A 18 2.52 7.23 -2.91
CA THR A 18 3.98 7.30 -2.80
C THR A 18 4.35 7.60 -1.36
N VAL A 19 5.19 6.74 -0.79
CA VAL A 19 5.69 6.87 0.58
C VAL A 19 7.20 6.90 0.63
N VAL A 20 7.74 7.48 1.68
CA VAL A 20 9.17 7.49 2.00
C VAL A 20 9.37 6.88 3.38
N PHE A 21 10.45 6.14 3.56
CA PHE A 21 10.82 5.58 4.84
C PHE A 21 11.37 6.67 5.75
N ILE A 22 10.89 6.72 6.98
CA ILE A 22 11.33 7.65 8.03
C ILE A 22 12.07 6.95 9.15
N ALA A 23 12.00 5.63 9.22
CA ALA A 23 12.68 4.79 10.19
C ALA A 23 12.98 3.41 9.62
N GLY A 24 13.86 2.68 10.28
CA GLY A 24 14.22 1.32 9.92
C GLY A 24 15.37 1.23 8.91
N LYS A 25 15.59 0.03 8.39
CA LYS A 25 16.71 -0.29 7.50
C LYS A 25 16.67 0.51 6.19
N GLU A 26 15.50 0.70 5.63
CA GLU A 26 15.31 1.41 4.36
C GLU A 26 15.52 2.93 4.49
N TYR A 27 15.37 3.47 5.69
CA TYR A 27 15.71 4.85 6.02
C TYR A 27 17.22 5.07 6.09
N ALA A 28 17.95 4.08 6.56
CA ALA A 28 19.40 4.15 6.75
C ALA A 28 20.22 3.92 5.46
N ARG A 29 19.59 3.97 4.29
CA ARG A 29 20.31 3.88 3.02
C ARG A 29 21.13 5.14 2.77
N PHE A 30 22.33 4.93 2.23
CA PHE A 30 23.23 6.01 1.83
C PHE A 30 23.41 6.01 0.31
N ASP A 31 23.54 7.21 -0.23
CA ASP A 31 23.90 7.40 -1.63
C ASP A 31 25.41 7.17 -1.84
N ASN A 32 25.85 7.06 -3.09
CA ASN A 32 27.28 6.90 -3.47
C ASN A 32 28.17 8.00 -2.90
N ASN A 33 27.60 9.15 -2.57
CA ASN A 33 28.28 10.30 -1.98
C ASN A 33 28.28 10.28 -0.44
N GLY A 34 27.88 9.18 0.20
CA GLY A 34 27.79 9.07 1.65
C GLY A 34 26.66 9.86 2.29
N LYS A 35 25.77 10.47 1.49
CA LYS A 35 24.63 11.21 2.00
C LYS A 35 23.44 10.27 2.21
N ARG A 36 22.75 10.45 3.34
CA ARG A 36 21.55 9.64 3.63
C ARG A 36 20.46 9.91 2.60
N LYS A 37 19.99 8.84 1.96
CA LYS A 37 18.91 8.87 0.98
C LYS A 37 17.86 7.82 1.35
N PRO A 38 16.84 8.19 2.13
CA PRO A 38 15.75 7.29 2.47
C PRO A 38 15.10 6.73 1.22
N PHE A 39 14.74 5.44 1.27
CA PHE A 39 14.03 4.81 0.16
C PHE A 39 12.61 5.38 0.06
N SER A 40 12.16 5.63 -1.15
CA SER A 40 10.78 5.99 -1.47
C SER A 40 10.21 5.02 -2.50
N GLY A 41 8.96 4.68 -2.36
CA GLY A 41 8.30 3.74 -3.27
C GLY A 41 6.78 3.85 -3.21
N GLU A 42 6.13 3.11 -4.09
CA GLU A 42 4.67 3.04 -4.15
C GLU A 42 4.14 1.95 -3.23
N VAL A 43 3.03 2.22 -2.57
CA VAL A 43 2.35 1.26 -1.69
C VAL A 43 1.57 0.25 -2.53
N MET A 44 1.97 -1.01 -2.48
CA MET A 44 1.31 -2.12 -3.16
C MET A 44 0.07 -2.63 -2.41
N ALA A 45 0.16 -2.68 -1.09
CA ALA A 45 -0.92 -3.17 -0.24
C ALA A 45 -0.86 -2.55 1.16
N VAL A 46 -2.03 -2.42 1.79
CA VAL A 46 -2.18 -1.94 3.16
C VAL A 46 -3.01 -2.93 3.95
N ASP A 47 -2.48 -3.41 5.06
CA ASP A 47 -3.21 -4.22 6.05
C ASP A 47 -3.54 -3.35 7.27
N ALA A 48 -4.73 -2.77 7.26
CA ALA A 48 -5.19 -1.90 8.34
C ALA A 48 -5.42 -2.65 9.67
N ARG A 49 -5.63 -3.96 9.64
CA ARG A 49 -5.82 -4.76 10.85
C ARG A 49 -4.52 -4.96 11.60
N LYS A 50 -3.44 -5.18 10.86
CA LYS A 50 -2.10 -5.41 11.42
C LYS A 50 -1.27 -4.12 11.50
N GLY A 51 -1.74 -3.01 10.92
CA GLY A 51 -0.98 -1.78 10.83
C GLY A 51 0.28 -1.91 9.98
N LYS A 52 0.21 -2.67 8.88
CA LYS A 52 1.36 -2.93 8.01
C LYS A 52 1.09 -2.51 6.58
N VAL A 53 2.15 -2.14 5.90
CA VAL A 53 2.13 -1.78 4.47
C VAL A 53 3.17 -2.59 3.71
N LYS A 54 2.92 -2.81 2.44
CA LYS A 54 3.86 -3.41 1.51
C LYS A 54 4.22 -2.35 0.48
N VAL A 55 5.51 -2.06 0.35
CA VAL A 55 6.04 -1.03 -0.54
C VAL A 55 6.86 -1.69 -1.64
N ALA A 56 6.63 -1.30 -2.88
CA ALA A 56 7.34 -1.83 -4.03
C ALA A 56 8.85 -1.56 -3.91
N GLY A 57 9.64 -2.61 -4.12
CA GLY A 57 11.10 -2.54 -4.08
C GLY A 57 11.73 -2.33 -2.70
N ALA A 58 10.93 -2.32 -1.63
CA ALA A 58 11.41 -2.16 -0.26
C ALA A 58 11.30 -3.45 0.54
N ALA A 59 12.13 -3.58 1.57
CA ALA A 59 12.10 -4.70 2.51
C ALA A 59 12.10 -6.07 1.82
N ILE A 60 12.94 -6.24 0.82
CA ILE A 60 13.04 -7.48 0.04
C ILE A 60 13.58 -8.60 0.93
N ALA A 61 12.80 -9.66 1.04
CA ALA A 61 13.17 -10.89 1.72
C ALA A 61 13.35 -12.04 0.73
N LYS A 62 14.43 -12.78 0.89
CA LYS A 62 14.70 -13.99 0.12
C LYS A 62 14.03 -15.18 0.81
N LYS A 63 13.12 -15.84 0.10
CA LYS A 63 12.38 -17.00 0.59
C LYS A 63 12.76 -18.24 -0.23
N HIS A 64 13.19 -19.28 0.46
CA HIS A 64 13.40 -20.57 -0.17
C HIS A 64 12.05 -21.27 -0.39
N ARG A 65 11.77 -21.65 -1.62
CA ARG A 65 10.60 -22.45 -1.99
C ARG A 65 11.05 -23.86 -2.39
N LYS A 66 10.34 -24.85 -1.89
CA LYS A 66 10.47 -26.22 -2.38
C LYS A 66 9.76 -26.34 -3.73
N ALA A 67 10.30 -27.18 -4.61
CA ALA A 67 9.60 -27.55 -5.83
C ALA A 67 8.28 -28.27 -5.51
N VAL A 68 7.24 -27.94 -6.24
CA VAL A 68 5.94 -28.62 -6.18
C VAL A 68 5.62 -29.12 -7.58
N PRO A 69 6.02 -30.39 -7.92
CA PRO A 69 5.86 -30.92 -9.28
C PRO A 69 4.41 -30.94 -9.77
N GLN A 70 3.45 -31.13 -8.86
CA GLN A 70 2.02 -31.15 -9.17
C GLN A 70 1.48 -29.79 -9.69
N MET A 71 2.17 -28.68 -9.42
CA MET A 71 1.78 -27.34 -9.82
C MET A 71 2.76 -26.70 -10.81
N ASN A 72 3.70 -27.47 -11.36
CA ASN A 72 4.79 -26.98 -12.21
C ASN A 72 5.57 -25.79 -11.59
N ILE A 73 5.70 -25.80 -10.27
CA ILE A 73 6.47 -24.78 -9.55
C ILE A 73 7.87 -25.33 -9.30
N GLU A 74 8.84 -24.71 -9.93
CA GLU A 74 10.26 -25.00 -9.67
C GLU A 74 10.66 -24.48 -8.28
N GLY A 75 11.50 -25.26 -7.59
CA GLY A 75 12.10 -24.84 -6.33
C GLY A 75 13.18 -23.79 -6.57
N GLY A 76 13.39 -22.94 -5.59
CA GLY A 76 14.44 -21.93 -5.68
C GLY A 76 14.31 -20.82 -4.64
N ILE A 77 15.16 -19.81 -4.80
CA ILE A 77 15.14 -18.60 -3.98
C ILE A 77 14.26 -17.57 -4.69
N VAL A 78 13.19 -17.14 -4.04
CA VAL A 78 12.28 -16.11 -4.54
C VAL A 78 12.43 -14.86 -3.70
N GLU A 79 12.62 -13.73 -4.34
CA GLU A 79 12.62 -12.42 -3.68
C GLU A 79 11.19 -11.89 -3.61
N LEU A 80 10.76 -11.52 -2.40
CA LEU A 80 9.43 -11.01 -2.14
C LEU A 80 9.52 -9.77 -1.24
N GLU A 81 8.70 -8.76 -1.52
CA GLU A 81 8.56 -7.63 -0.63
C GLU A 81 7.87 -8.06 0.67
N SER A 82 8.50 -7.71 1.78
CA SER A 82 7.97 -7.98 3.13
C SER A 82 7.04 -6.87 3.60
N TRP A 83 6.20 -7.22 4.55
CA TRP A 83 5.36 -6.25 5.25
C TRP A 83 6.18 -5.40 6.20
N VAL A 84 6.02 -4.10 6.12
CA VAL A 84 6.65 -3.10 6.98
C VAL A 84 5.60 -2.45 7.87
N ASP A 85 5.98 -2.06 9.08
CA ASP A 85 5.08 -1.33 9.97
C ASP A 85 4.76 0.05 9.39
N ILE A 86 3.51 0.46 9.51
CA ILE A 86 3.01 1.71 8.94
C ILE A 86 3.66 2.95 9.57
N SER A 87 4.16 2.82 10.80
CA SER A 87 4.89 3.88 11.50
C SER A 87 6.26 4.18 10.89
N ASN A 88 6.82 3.25 10.12
CA ASN A 88 8.13 3.40 9.49
C ASN A 88 8.08 4.17 8.17
N VAL A 89 6.90 4.49 7.67
CA VAL A 89 6.70 5.17 6.40
C VAL A 89 5.86 6.43 6.57
N SER A 90 6.10 7.40 5.70
CA SER A 90 5.32 8.65 5.64
C SER A 90 4.95 8.97 4.20
N LEU A 91 3.84 9.65 4.01
CA LEU A 91 3.46 10.15 2.69
C LEU A 91 4.45 11.22 2.22
N VAL A 92 4.67 11.26 0.92
CA VAL A 92 5.54 12.24 0.27
C VAL A 92 4.71 13.44 -0.14
N ASP A 93 5.21 14.62 0.19
CA ASP A 93 4.65 15.87 -0.31
C ASP A 93 4.92 16.00 -1.82
N PRO A 94 3.91 16.19 -2.67
CA PRO A 94 4.10 16.30 -4.10
C PRO A 94 5.00 17.48 -4.51
N LYS A 95 4.98 18.57 -3.74
CA LYS A 95 5.77 19.77 -4.01
C LYS A 95 7.21 19.68 -3.52
N THR A 96 7.39 19.36 -2.24
CA THR A 96 8.73 19.39 -1.61
C THR A 96 9.49 18.07 -1.72
N LYS A 97 8.80 16.98 -2.12
CA LYS A 97 9.34 15.60 -2.18
C LYS A 97 9.88 15.09 -0.85
N LYS A 98 9.47 15.70 0.26
CA LYS A 98 9.85 15.33 1.62
C LYS A 98 8.71 14.60 2.34
N PRO A 99 9.01 13.85 3.42
CA PRO A 99 7.96 13.27 4.24
C PRO A 99 7.06 14.35 4.83
N THR A 100 5.76 14.17 4.76
CA THR A 100 4.79 15.15 5.24
C THR A 100 3.70 14.50 6.08
N ARG A 101 3.13 15.29 7.00
CA ARG A 101 1.89 14.92 7.69
C ARG A 101 0.71 15.30 6.82
N VAL A 102 -0.35 14.53 6.92
CA VAL A 102 -1.56 14.70 6.13
C VAL A 102 -2.72 15.08 7.03
N ARG A 103 -3.45 16.11 6.63
CA ARG A 103 -4.74 16.49 7.20
C ARG A 103 -5.84 16.28 6.16
N TYR A 104 -7.07 16.21 6.62
CA TYR A 104 -8.23 16.15 5.76
C TYR A 104 -8.89 17.52 5.72
N GLU A 105 -9.18 17.98 4.53
CA GLU A 105 -9.98 19.18 4.27
C GLU A 105 -11.20 18.81 3.43
N GLU A 106 -12.26 19.55 3.55
CA GLU A 106 -13.42 19.41 2.70
C GLU A 106 -13.35 20.45 1.60
N ARG A 107 -13.28 19.99 0.35
CA ARG A 107 -13.32 20.82 -0.85
C ARG A 107 -14.40 20.28 -1.78
N ASP A 108 -15.28 21.15 -2.25
CA ASP A 108 -16.39 20.80 -3.15
C ASP A 108 -17.26 19.64 -2.62
N GLY A 109 -17.53 19.61 -1.30
CA GLY A 109 -18.30 18.55 -0.64
C GLY A 109 -17.59 17.19 -0.56
N LYS A 110 -16.30 17.13 -0.92
CA LYS A 110 -15.49 15.91 -0.84
C LYS A 110 -14.35 16.08 0.16
N LYS A 111 -14.11 15.02 0.92
CA LYS A 111 -13.01 14.97 1.87
C LYS A 111 -11.71 14.62 1.12
N VAL A 112 -10.79 15.56 1.06
CA VAL A 112 -9.50 15.44 0.38
C VAL A 112 -8.34 15.39 1.35
N ARG A 113 -7.24 14.77 0.96
CA ARG A 113 -6.01 14.71 1.73
C ARG A 113 -5.10 15.86 1.32
N VAL A 114 -4.65 16.62 2.31
CA VAL A 114 -3.80 17.79 2.10
C VAL A 114 -2.51 17.62 2.90
N ALA A 115 -1.37 17.89 2.26
CA ALA A 115 -0.07 17.94 2.90
C ALA A 115 0.07 19.18 3.80
N MET A 116 1.07 19.19 4.67
CA MET A 116 1.34 20.39 5.51
C MET A 116 1.70 21.63 4.67
N SER A 117 2.23 21.45 3.47
CA SER A 117 2.50 22.53 2.51
C SER A 117 1.23 23.17 1.92
N GLY A 118 0.06 22.59 2.15
CA GLY A 118 -1.19 23.00 1.52
C GLY A 118 -1.51 22.35 0.18
N GLU A 119 -0.59 21.54 -0.34
CA GLU A 119 -0.79 20.80 -1.59
C GLU A 119 -1.71 19.61 -1.41
N LEU A 120 -2.54 19.36 -2.42
CA LEU A 120 -3.38 18.17 -2.47
C LEU A 120 -2.55 16.92 -2.72
N ILE A 121 -2.74 15.93 -1.87
CA ILE A 121 -2.19 14.60 -2.12
C ILE A 121 -3.12 13.90 -3.09
N PRO A 122 -2.63 13.50 -4.28
CA PRO A 122 -3.47 12.85 -5.27
C PRO A 122 -4.09 11.59 -4.68
N GLU A 123 -5.37 11.39 -4.96
CA GLU A 123 -5.98 10.11 -4.64
C GLU A 123 -5.44 9.08 -5.64
N PRO A 124 -4.86 7.98 -5.15
CA PRO A 124 -4.44 6.91 -6.04
C PRO A 124 -5.67 6.41 -6.78
N SER A 125 -5.52 6.19 -8.07
CA SER A 125 -6.59 5.60 -8.86
C SER A 125 -6.99 4.29 -8.21
N ARG A 126 -8.19 4.24 -7.68
CA ARG A 126 -8.79 2.97 -7.25
C ARG A 126 -8.88 2.15 -8.52
N GLY A 127 -7.94 1.23 -8.71
CA GLY A 127 -8.04 0.25 -9.77
C GLY A 127 -9.47 -0.25 -9.75
N ALA A 128 -10.14 -0.14 -10.90
CA ALA A 128 -11.56 -0.41 -11.03
C ALA A 128 -11.86 -1.72 -10.31
N ASN A 129 -12.54 -1.60 -9.18
CA ASN A 129 -13.06 -2.75 -8.49
C ASN A 129 -14.18 -3.25 -9.40
N THR A 130 -13.81 -4.11 -10.32
CA THR A 130 -14.77 -4.88 -11.12
C THR A 130 -15.48 -5.79 -10.12
N ARG A 131 -16.39 -5.20 -9.34
CA ARG A 131 -17.51 -5.98 -8.85
C ARG A 131 -18.13 -6.52 -10.11
N ARG A 132 -17.88 -7.79 -10.39
CA ARG A 132 -18.68 -8.55 -11.35
C ARG A 132 -20.13 -8.25 -10.96
N LYS A 133 -20.79 -7.39 -11.74
CA LYS A 133 -22.22 -7.36 -11.80
C LYS A 133 -22.59 -8.80 -12.16
N LYS A 134 -23.12 -9.52 -11.19
CA LYS A 134 -23.86 -10.74 -11.49
C LYS A 134 -24.95 -10.26 -12.40
N SER A 135 -24.78 -10.51 -13.69
CA SER A 135 -25.83 -10.34 -14.68
C SER A 135 -26.90 -11.33 -14.26
N ASP A 136 -27.96 -10.81 -13.69
CA ASP A 136 -29.24 -11.50 -13.64
C ASP A 136 -29.69 -11.59 -15.08
N GLU A 137 -29.24 -12.62 -15.76
CA GLU A 137 -29.77 -13.06 -17.02
C GLU A 137 -31.01 -13.87 -16.67
N GLU A 138 -32.08 -13.13 -16.57
CA GLU A 138 -33.43 -13.63 -16.56
C GLU A 138 -33.69 -14.33 -17.90
N THR A 139 -33.62 -15.65 -17.88
CA THR A 139 -34.12 -16.47 -18.97
C THR A 139 -35.62 -16.48 -18.89
N ASP A 140 -36.22 -15.54 -19.56
CA ASP A 140 -37.62 -15.66 -19.99
C ASP A 140 -37.62 -16.60 -21.19
N SER A 141 -37.92 -17.84 -20.98
CA SER A 141 -38.18 -18.81 -22.00
C SER A 141 -39.61 -19.27 -21.90
N ASP A 142 -40.44 -18.55 -22.62
CA ASP A 142 -41.28 -19.10 -23.68
C ASP A 142 -42.15 -20.28 -23.29
N LYS A 143 -43.39 -19.88 -23.16
CA LYS A 143 -44.56 -20.76 -23.14
C LYS A 143 -45.11 -20.83 -24.57
N LYS A 144 -44.94 -21.98 -25.15
CA LYS A 144 -45.89 -22.44 -26.15
C LYS A 144 -45.99 -23.95 -26.17
#